data_c91c6e1f956f7b6c23323ce61a3de03d
#
_entry.id   c91c6e1f956f7b6c23323ce61a3de03d
#
_cell.length_a   1.000
_cell.length_b   1.000
_cell.length_c   1.000
_cell.angle_alpha   90.00
_cell.angle_beta   90.00
_cell.angle_gamma   90.00
#
_symmetry.space_group_name_H-M   'P 1'
#
loop_
_entity.id
_entity.type
_entity.pdbx_description
1 polymer ?
#
loop_
_entity_poly.entity_id
_entity_poly.type
_entity_poly.pdbx_seq_one_letter_code
_entity_poly.pdbx_strand_id
1 'polypeptide(L)'
;MRDADRDTAVRRLVDEASRGGFAIAFDLLGDRAQAEDAVQDALEKTLSGYHRLRDPQALHAWFYRVLTNACIGMLRRRRVATAFARLLGARGEPAAPPAADPDHVRLLGALDALPAMQKAAVVLRYGHDLAVEEIAHLLEVGSETVKTHLKRALARLRAQMGAPT
;
A
#
# COMPACT_ATOMS: atom_id res chain seq x y z
N MET A 1 26.03 21.25 -1.94
CA MET A 1 24.67 21.18 -1.43
C MET A 1 24.71 21.48 0.05
N ARG A 2 23.97 22.50 0.49
CA ARG A 2 24.08 23.04 1.85
C ARG A 2 23.31 22.16 2.85
N ASP A 3 23.85 21.98 4.06
CA ASP A 3 23.21 21.18 5.11
C ASP A 3 21.79 21.67 5.44
N ALA A 4 21.53 22.98 5.29
CA ALA A 4 20.20 23.56 5.45
C ALA A 4 19.15 23.04 4.45
N ASP A 5 19.53 22.76 3.21
CA ASP A 5 18.61 22.18 2.20
C ASP A 5 18.26 20.73 2.54
N ARG A 6 19.21 20.04 3.13
CA ARG A 6 19.03 18.66 3.62
C ARG A 6 18.07 18.60 4.79
N ASP A 7 18.28 19.42 5.80
CA ASP A 7 17.41 19.50 6.97
C ASP A 7 15.97 19.86 6.59
N THR A 8 15.81 20.76 5.62
CA THR A 8 14.49 21.13 5.11
C THR A 8 13.81 19.97 4.40
N ALA A 9 14.54 19.21 3.57
CA ALA A 9 14.01 18.05 2.87
C ALA A 9 13.58 16.94 3.84
N VAL A 10 14.39 16.70 4.88
CA VAL A 10 14.07 15.71 5.92
C VAL A 10 12.83 16.10 6.71
N ARG A 11 12.71 17.36 7.14
CA ARG A 11 11.53 17.84 7.87
C ARG A 11 10.25 17.69 7.03
N ARG A 12 10.29 18.08 5.76
CA ARG A 12 9.18 17.90 4.83
C ARG A 12 8.79 16.44 4.68
N LEU A 13 9.79 15.55 4.55
CA LEU A 13 9.54 14.13 4.46
C LEU A 13 8.82 13.60 5.70
N VAL A 14 9.29 13.95 6.90
CA VAL A 14 8.68 13.51 8.16
C VAL A 14 7.22 13.98 8.26
N ASP A 15 6.95 15.24 7.91
CA ASP A 15 5.60 15.80 7.94
C ASP A 15 4.66 15.13 6.93
N GLU A 16 5.14 14.87 5.72
CA GLU A 16 4.36 14.21 4.67
C GLU A 16 4.19 12.72 4.92
N ALA A 17 5.24 12.05 5.41
CA ALA A 17 5.19 10.64 5.77
C ALA A 17 4.17 10.36 6.87
N SER A 18 4.07 11.25 7.85
CA SER A 18 3.11 11.13 8.96
C SER A 18 1.65 11.20 8.50
N ARG A 19 1.37 11.87 7.40
CA ARG A 19 0.00 12.03 6.86
C ARG A 19 -0.24 11.17 5.62
N GLY A 20 0.49 11.43 4.55
CA GLY A 20 0.31 10.76 3.26
C GLY A 20 0.79 9.32 3.27
N GLY A 21 1.94 9.06 3.87
CA GLY A 21 2.49 7.71 4.01
C GLY A 21 1.60 6.81 4.86
N PHE A 22 1.12 7.33 6.01
CA PHE A 22 0.20 6.58 6.85
C PHE A 22 -1.13 6.26 6.13
N ALA A 23 -1.71 7.21 5.40
CA ALA A 23 -2.94 6.97 4.66
C ALA A 23 -2.79 5.83 3.65
N ILE A 24 -1.73 5.84 2.85
CA ILE A 24 -1.45 4.75 1.90
C ILE A 24 -1.24 3.41 2.62
N ALA A 25 -0.44 3.39 3.68
CA ALA A 25 -0.17 2.18 4.43
C ALA A 25 -1.44 1.62 5.09
N PHE A 26 -2.27 2.47 5.67
CA PHE A 26 -3.53 2.07 6.28
C PHE A 26 -4.53 1.53 5.25
N ASP A 27 -4.67 2.18 4.09
CA ASP A 27 -5.56 1.71 3.04
C ASP A 27 -5.10 0.37 2.44
N LEU A 28 -3.79 0.12 2.41
CA LEU A 28 -3.23 -1.16 1.96
C LEU A 28 -3.38 -2.27 3.00
N LEU A 29 -3.09 -1.98 4.26
CA LEU A 29 -2.97 -2.98 5.33
C LEU A 29 -4.26 -3.18 6.13
N GLY A 30 -5.10 -2.15 6.25
CA GLY A 30 -6.33 -2.18 7.03
C GLY A 30 -6.12 -2.29 8.55
N ASP A 31 -4.89 -2.13 9.02
CA ASP A 31 -4.50 -2.23 10.42
C ASP A 31 -3.63 -1.04 10.80
N ARG A 32 -4.05 -0.29 11.84
CA ARG A 32 -3.39 0.94 12.25
C ARG A 32 -1.96 0.70 12.74
N ALA A 33 -1.77 -0.31 13.59
CA ALA A 33 -0.44 -0.59 14.16
C ALA A 33 0.54 -1.02 13.09
N GLN A 34 0.10 -1.88 12.16
CA GLN A 34 0.93 -2.29 11.02
C GLN A 34 1.24 -1.14 10.08
N ALA A 35 0.30 -0.22 9.87
CA ALA A 35 0.53 0.98 9.05
C ALA A 35 1.56 1.92 9.71
N GLU A 36 1.45 2.16 11.01
CA GLU A 36 2.42 2.95 11.78
C GLU A 36 3.82 2.32 11.73
N ASP A 37 3.93 1.01 11.94
CA ASP A 37 5.19 0.27 11.85
C ASP A 37 5.81 0.35 10.44
N ALA A 38 5.01 0.18 9.40
CA ALA A 38 5.47 0.26 8.01
C ALA A 38 6.01 1.67 7.66
N VAL A 39 5.34 2.72 8.12
CA VAL A 39 5.79 4.12 7.92
C VAL A 39 7.09 4.37 8.67
N GLN A 40 7.20 3.93 9.93
CA GLN A 40 8.41 4.09 10.73
C GLN A 40 9.59 3.36 10.08
N ASP A 41 9.44 2.10 9.72
CA ASP A 41 10.47 1.32 9.03
C ASP A 41 10.91 1.96 7.71
N ALA A 42 9.97 2.47 6.93
CA ALA A 42 10.27 3.14 5.67
C ALA A 42 11.02 4.46 5.89
N LEU A 43 10.66 5.24 6.92
CA LEU A 43 11.38 6.45 7.29
C LEU A 43 12.82 6.14 7.71
N GLU A 44 13.01 5.16 8.60
CA GLU A 44 14.34 4.76 9.07
C GLU A 44 15.24 4.32 7.90
N LYS A 45 14.73 3.50 6.98
CA LYS A 45 15.46 3.06 5.79
C LYS A 45 15.80 4.21 4.85
N THR A 46 14.86 5.13 4.64
CA THR A 46 15.04 6.27 3.77
C THR A 46 16.07 7.23 4.36
N LEU A 47 15.98 7.52 5.66
CA LEU A 47 16.91 8.44 6.34
C LEU A 47 18.31 7.84 6.48
N SER A 48 18.43 6.54 6.76
CA SER A 48 19.75 5.88 6.84
C SER A 48 20.49 5.82 5.50
N GLY A 49 19.75 5.77 4.39
CA GLY A 49 20.30 5.78 3.03
C GLY A 49 20.47 7.17 2.41
N TYR A 50 20.04 8.21 3.10
CA TYR A 50 19.93 9.57 2.58
C TYR A 50 21.25 10.17 2.05
N HIS A 51 22.39 9.89 2.70
CA HIS A 51 23.69 10.41 2.24
C HIS A 51 24.15 9.85 0.89
N ARG A 52 23.50 8.78 0.42
CA ARG A 52 23.77 8.16 -0.90
C ARG A 52 22.96 8.81 -2.02
N LEU A 53 21.94 9.61 -1.68
CA LEU A 53 21.13 10.31 -2.68
C LEU A 53 21.90 11.48 -3.25
N ARG A 54 22.00 11.53 -4.58
CA ARG A 54 22.57 12.65 -5.32
C ARG A 54 21.61 13.83 -5.38
N ASP A 55 20.30 13.55 -5.41
CA ASP A 55 19.24 14.55 -5.50
C ASP A 55 18.28 14.44 -4.30
N PRO A 56 18.21 15.48 -3.42
CA PRO A 56 17.27 15.53 -2.31
C PRO A 56 15.81 15.48 -2.72
N GLN A 57 15.48 15.93 -3.94
CA GLN A 57 14.12 15.88 -4.48
C GLN A 57 13.64 14.43 -4.67
N ALA A 58 14.56 13.48 -4.86
CA ALA A 58 14.25 12.07 -4.97
C ALA A 58 13.88 11.40 -3.62
N LEU A 59 14.08 12.10 -2.49
CA LEU A 59 13.85 11.55 -1.15
C LEU A 59 12.40 11.11 -0.93
N HIS A 60 11.43 11.92 -1.34
CA HIS A 60 10.02 11.61 -1.24
C HIS A 60 9.63 10.39 -2.10
N ALA A 61 10.03 10.39 -3.36
CA ALA A 61 9.74 9.28 -4.26
C ALA A 61 10.34 7.97 -3.74
N TRP A 62 11.56 8.04 -3.18
CA TRP A 62 12.21 6.88 -2.57
C TRP A 62 11.47 6.39 -1.32
N PHE A 63 11.06 7.29 -0.42
CA PHE A 63 10.27 6.94 0.76
C PHE A 63 8.98 6.20 0.38
N TYR A 64 8.18 6.76 -0.54
CA TYR A 64 6.92 6.11 -0.95
C TYR A 64 7.14 4.76 -1.62
N ARG A 65 8.22 4.60 -2.37
CA ARG A 65 8.59 3.32 -2.97
C ARG A 65 8.97 2.28 -1.90
N VAL A 66 9.79 2.66 -0.93
CA VAL A 66 10.16 1.80 0.20
C VAL A 66 8.92 1.40 1.00
N LEU A 67 8.05 2.36 1.32
CA LEU A 67 6.81 2.14 2.07
C LEU A 67 5.87 1.19 1.32
N THR A 68 5.60 1.45 0.06
CA THR A 68 4.70 0.63 -0.75
C THR A 68 5.21 -0.80 -0.88
N ASN A 69 6.51 -0.99 -1.11
CA ASN A 69 7.14 -2.31 -1.16
C ASN A 69 7.06 -3.03 0.19
N ALA A 70 7.25 -2.33 1.29
CA ALA A 70 7.09 -2.90 2.64
C ALA A 70 5.65 -3.39 2.87
N CYS A 71 4.64 -2.57 2.53
CA CYS A 71 3.24 -2.94 2.64
C CYS A 71 2.88 -4.16 1.77
N ILE A 72 3.36 -4.20 0.52
CA ILE A 72 3.15 -5.36 -0.38
C ILE A 72 3.79 -6.62 0.22
N GLY A 73 4.99 -6.52 0.77
CA GLY A 73 5.64 -7.63 1.45
C GLY A 73 4.83 -8.14 2.64
N MET A 74 4.25 -7.25 3.44
CA MET A 74 3.37 -7.60 4.56
C MET A 74 2.08 -8.28 4.07
N LEU A 75 1.45 -7.77 3.02
CA LEU A 75 0.27 -8.38 2.41
C LEU A 75 0.55 -9.80 1.88
N ARG A 76 1.69 -10.00 1.24
CA ARG A 76 2.10 -11.33 0.75
C ARG A 76 2.30 -12.32 1.91
N ARG A 77 2.98 -11.92 2.97
CA ARG A 77 3.17 -12.76 4.17
C ARG A 77 1.84 -13.11 4.84
N ARG A 78 0.93 -12.15 4.95
CA ARG A 78 -0.43 -12.37 5.48
C ARG A 78 -1.21 -13.39 4.65
N ARG A 79 -1.15 -13.30 3.33
CA ARG A 79 -1.80 -14.29 2.45
C ARG A 79 -1.25 -15.69 2.64
N VAL A 80 0.05 -15.85 2.73
CA VAL A 80 0.68 -17.15 2.99
C VAL A 80 0.25 -17.69 4.35
N ALA A 81 0.30 -16.88 5.40
CA ALA A 81 -0.12 -17.26 6.74
C ALA A 81 -1.60 -17.68 6.79
N THR A 82 -2.49 -16.91 6.12
CA THR A 82 -3.91 -17.24 6.03
C THR A 82 -4.16 -18.54 5.27
N ALA A 83 -3.48 -18.76 4.16
CA ALA A 83 -3.57 -20.00 3.40
C ALA A 83 -3.13 -21.22 4.24
N PHE A 84 -2.01 -21.06 4.96
CA PHE A 84 -1.50 -22.10 5.85
C PHE A 84 -2.46 -22.39 7.02
N ALA A 85 -3.00 -21.34 7.66
CA ALA A 85 -3.99 -21.50 8.73
C ALA A 85 -5.26 -22.25 8.26
N ARG A 86 -5.74 -21.96 7.05
CA ARG A 86 -6.87 -22.68 6.43
C ARG A 86 -6.55 -24.14 6.19
N LEU A 87 -5.34 -24.48 5.75
CA LEU A 87 -4.89 -25.87 5.58
C LEU A 87 -4.88 -26.63 6.91
N LEU A 88 -4.59 -25.94 8.03
CA LEU A 88 -4.62 -26.50 9.38
C LEU A 88 -6.04 -26.53 9.99
N GLY A 89 -7.08 -26.12 9.25
CA GLY A 89 -8.46 -26.13 9.73
C GLY A 89 -8.84 -24.92 10.61
N ALA A 90 -8.02 -23.89 10.69
CA ALA A 90 -8.36 -22.65 11.40
C ALA A 90 -9.46 -21.89 10.63
N ARG A 91 -10.62 -21.72 11.28
CA ARG A 91 -11.72 -20.87 10.81
C ARG A 91 -11.63 -19.54 11.52
N GLY A 92 -10.94 -18.58 10.92
CA GLY A 92 -10.94 -17.19 11.37
C GLY A 92 -11.85 -16.38 10.46
N GLU A 93 -13.04 -16.00 10.89
CA GLU A 93 -13.76 -14.91 10.26
C GLU A 93 -13.18 -13.59 10.80
N PRO A 94 -12.85 -12.64 9.91
CA PRO A 94 -12.52 -11.29 10.37
C PRO A 94 -13.76 -10.70 11.06
N ALA A 95 -13.63 -10.32 12.33
CA ALA A 95 -14.68 -9.63 13.06
C ALA A 95 -14.94 -8.26 12.38
N ALA A 96 -16.07 -8.13 11.73
CA ALA A 96 -16.51 -6.83 11.21
C ALA A 96 -16.91 -5.92 12.38
N PRO A 97 -16.59 -4.63 12.35
CA PRO A 97 -17.08 -3.68 13.34
C PRO A 97 -18.62 -3.65 13.33
N PRO A 98 -19.30 -3.65 14.47
CA PRO A 98 -20.75 -3.85 14.55
C PRO A 98 -21.62 -2.72 13.99
N ALA A 99 -21.05 -1.68 13.39
CA ALA A 99 -21.76 -0.52 12.82
C ALA A 99 -21.33 -0.15 11.39
N ALA A 100 -20.63 -1.04 10.67
CA ALA A 100 -20.18 -0.75 9.32
C ALA A 100 -21.28 -1.06 8.29
N ASP A 101 -21.39 -0.21 7.26
CA ASP A 101 -22.22 -0.46 6.10
C ASP A 101 -21.86 -1.83 5.48
N PRO A 102 -22.85 -2.73 5.29
CA PRO A 102 -22.59 -4.07 4.73
C PRO A 102 -21.88 -4.05 3.38
N ASP A 103 -22.16 -3.07 2.53
CA ASP A 103 -21.49 -2.94 1.23
C ASP A 103 -20.04 -2.50 1.38
N HIS A 104 -19.76 -1.66 2.36
CA HIS A 104 -18.38 -1.27 2.71
C HIS A 104 -17.57 -2.47 3.22
N VAL A 105 -18.16 -3.27 4.13
CA VAL A 105 -17.52 -4.50 4.64
C VAL A 105 -17.24 -5.49 3.51
N ARG A 106 -18.20 -5.68 2.59
CA ARG A 106 -18.02 -6.53 1.42
C ARG A 106 -16.89 -6.03 0.50
N LEU A 107 -16.82 -4.73 0.25
CA LEU A 107 -15.77 -4.13 -0.55
C LEU A 107 -14.38 -4.34 0.08
N LEU A 108 -14.24 -4.09 1.39
CA LEU A 108 -12.99 -4.34 2.09
C LEU A 108 -12.57 -5.81 2.01
N GLY A 109 -13.50 -6.73 2.23
CA GLY A 109 -13.25 -8.17 2.08
C GLY A 109 -12.85 -8.56 0.65
N ALA A 110 -13.47 -7.96 -0.35
CA ALA A 110 -13.13 -8.18 -1.76
C ALA A 110 -11.73 -7.63 -2.11
N LEU A 111 -11.36 -6.47 -1.56
CA LEU A 111 -10.01 -5.90 -1.70
C LEU A 111 -8.96 -6.77 -1.02
N ASP A 112 -9.24 -7.30 0.18
CA ASP A 112 -8.33 -8.18 0.91
C ASP A 112 -8.11 -9.53 0.21
N ALA A 113 -9.07 -9.97 -0.57
CA ALA A 113 -8.96 -11.20 -1.39
C ALA A 113 -8.09 -11.01 -2.65
N LEU A 114 -7.77 -9.78 -3.05
CA LEU A 114 -6.91 -9.52 -4.20
C LEU A 114 -5.45 -9.95 -3.93
N PRO A 115 -4.72 -10.42 -4.95
CA PRO A 115 -3.26 -10.49 -4.86
C PRO A 115 -2.65 -9.14 -4.50
N ALA A 116 -1.55 -9.14 -3.73
CA ALA A 116 -0.96 -7.94 -3.16
C ALA A 116 -0.69 -6.82 -4.20
N MET A 117 -0.14 -7.16 -5.36
CA MET A 117 0.11 -6.16 -6.42
C MET A 117 -1.17 -5.63 -7.05
N GLN A 118 -2.22 -6.44 -7.16
CA GLN A 118 -3.52 -5.98 -7.66
C GLN A 118 -4.21 -5.06 -6.66
N LYS A 119 -4.17 -5.41 -5.36
CA LYS A 119 -4.67 -4.54 -4.29
C LYS A 119 -3.92 -3.20 -4.29
N ALA A 120 -2.59 -3.24 -4.34
CA ALA A 120 -1.77 -2.04 -4.37
C ALA A 120 -2.13 -1.13 -5.56
N ALA A 121 -2.24 -1.69 -6.76
CA ALA A 121 -2.59 -0.92 -7.95
C ALA A 121 -3.97 -0.24 -7.81
N VAL A 122 -4.98 -0.95 -7.31
CA VAL A 122 -6.34 -0.41 -7.12
C VAL A 122 -6.36 0.69 -6.04
N VAL A 123 -5.75 0.44 -4.90
CA VAL A 123 -5.70 1.41 -3.78
C VAL A 123 -4.98 2.68 -4.21
N LEU A 124 -3.82 2.57 -4.86
CA LEU A 124 -3.07 3.73 -5.35
C LEU A 124 -3.82 4.49 -6.44
N ARG A 125 -4.50 3.79 -7.35
CA ARG A 125 -5.23 4.43 -8.46
C ARG A 125 -6.51 5.12 -8.00
N TYR A 126 -7.35 4.42 -7.24
CA TYR A 126 -8.70 4.89 -6.89
C TYR A 126 -8.79 5.46 -5.48
N GLY A 127 -7.94 5.05 -4.56
CA GLY A 127 -7.87 5.61 -3.21
C GLY A 127 -7.02 6.87 -3.10
N HIS A 128 -5.94 6.95 -3.89
CA HIS A 128 -4.98 8.06 -3.84
C HIS A 128 -4.83 8.82 -5.16
N ASP A 129 -5.65 8.51 -6.14
CA ASP A 129 -5.75 9.21 -7.44
C ASP A 129 -4.41 9.33 -8.20
N LEU A 130 -3.53 8.33 -8.06
CA LEU A 130 -2.26 8.31 -8.77
C LEU A 130 -2.43 7.91 -10.24
N ALA A 131 -1.65 8.53 -11.12
CA ALA A 131 -1.55 8.14 -12.52
C ALA A 131 -0.90 6.76 -12.67
N VAL A 132 -1.18 6.07 -13.77
CA VAL A 132 -0.60 4.74 -14.05
C VAL A 132 0.93 4.79 -14.04
N GLU A 133 1.53 5.84 -14.56
CA GLU A 133 2.97 6.07 -14.61
C GLU A 133 3.58 6.25 -13.22
N GLU A 134 2.89 6.97 -12.32
CA GLU A 134 3.29 7.14 -10.93
C GLU A 134 3.24 5.81 -10.18
N ILE A 135 2.17 5.03 -10.38
CA ILE A 135 2.03 3.68 -9.79
C ILE A 135 3.13 2.75 -10.33
N ALA A 136 3.40 2.78 -11.62
CA ALA A 136 4.47 2.00 -12.24
C ALA A 136 5.83 2.29 -11.59
N HIS A 137 6.10 3.57 -11.32
CA HIS A 137 7.33 4.00 -10.63
C HIS A 137 7.38 3.52 -9.19
N LEU A 138 6.28 3.62 -8.43
CA LEU A 138 6.20 3.16 -7.04
C LEU A 138 6.32 1.64 -6.91
N LEU A 139 5.70 0.90 -7.82
CA LEU A 139 5.69 -0.57 -7.80
C LEU A 139 6.91 -1.18 -8.51
N GLU A 140 7.77 -0.37 -9.14
CA GLU A 140 8.94 -0.79 -9.91
C GLU A 140 8.59 -1.79 -11.03
N VAL A 141 7.49 -1.52 -11.74
CA VAL A 141 6.99 -2.31 -12.87
C VAL A 141 6.68 -1.40 -14.07
N GLY A 142 6.47 -1.99 -15.24
CA GLY A 142 6.05 -1.22 -16.41
C GLY A 142 4.60 -0.74 -16.33
N SER A 143 4.27 0.36 -17.01
CA SER A 143 2.90 0.90 -17.06
C SER A 143 1.88 -0.10 -17.61
N GLU A 144 2.26 -0.92 -18.59
CA GLU A 144 1.38 -1.99 -19.11
C GLU A 144 1.11 -3.08 -18.06
N THR A 145 2.08 -3.36 -17.19
CA THR A 145 1.89 -4.28 -16.05
C THR A 145 0.88 -3.70 -15.05
N VAL A 146 0.96 -2.41 -14.75
CA VAL A 146 -0.02 -1.72 -13.88
C VAL A 146 -1.42 -1.81 -14.48
N LYS A 147 -1.58 -1.50 -15.77
CA LYS A 147 -2.88 -1.62 -16.47
C LYS A 147 -3.43 -3.03 -16.39
N THR A 148 -2.58 -4.04 -16.55
CA THR A 148 -2.96 -5.45 -16.42
C THR A 148 -3.41 -5.78 -14.99
N HIS A 149 -2.69 -5.32 -13.97
CA HIS A 149 -3.10 -5.49 -12.57
C HIS A 149 -4.45 -4.83 -12.28
N LEU A 150 -4.67 -3.60 -12.73
CA LEU A 150 -5.93 -2.89 -12.59
C LEU A 150 -7.08 -3.62 -13.26
N LYS A 151 -6.91 -4.05 -14.51
CA LYS A 151 -7.93 -4.80 -15.26
C LYS A 151 -8.32 -6.10 -14.54
N ARG A 152 -7.34 -6.89 -14.10
CA ARG A 152 -7.58 -8.14 -13.38
C ARG A 152 -8.23 -7.91 -12.02
N ALA A 153 -7.78 -6.89 -11.29
CA ALA A 153 -8.37 -6.52 -10.01
C ALA A 153 -9.84 -6.11 -10.15
N LEU A 154 -10.16 -5.23 -11.08
CA LEU A 154 -11.54 -4.80 -11.32
C LEU A 154 -12.44 -5.96 -11.74
N ALA A 155 -11.96 -6.87 -12.57
CA ALA A 155 -12.72 -8.07 -12.94
C ALA A 155 -13.03 -8.94 -11.71
N ARG A 156 -12.07 -9.15 -10.82
CA ARG A 156 -12.26 -9.90 -9.57
C ARG A 156 -13.23 -9.20 -8.61
N LEU A 157 -13.08 -7.89 -8.44
CA LEU A 157 -13.96 -7.10 -7.57
C LEU A 157 -15.41 -7.16 -8.07
N ARG A 158 -15.64 -6.99 -9.38
CA ARG A 158 -16.98 -7.13 -9.97
C ARG A 158 -17.58 -8.51 -9.73
N ALA A 159 -16.79 -9.56 -9.90
CA ALA A 159 -17.26 -10.93 -9.66
C ALA A 159 -17.66 -11.16 -8.19
N GLN A 160 -16.94 -10.58 -7.25
CA GLN A 160 -17.20 -10.72 -5.81
C GLN A 160 -18.34 -9.81 -5.30
N MET A 161 -18.45 -8.62 -5.86
CA MET A 161 -19.48 -7.65 -5.46
C MET A 161 -20.85 -7.94 -6.08
N GLY A 162 -20.92 -8.87 -7.03
CA GLY A 162 -22.15 -9.10 -7.82
C GLY A 162 -22.38 -7.90 -8.73
N ALA A 163 -21.90 -7.95 -9.97
CA ALA A 163 -22.18 -6.87 -10.91
C ALA A 163 -23.67 -6.67 -11.03
N PRO A 164 -24.20 -5.43 -10.94
CA PRO A 164 -25.53 -5.17 -11.47
C PRO A 164 -25.47 -5.48 -12.96
N THR A 165 -26.31 -6.41 -13.37
CA THR A 165 -26.59 -6.70 -14.77
C THR A 165 -27.13 -5.46 -15.49
#